data_f8291c14b4a2245c2ca193129589cf16
#
_entry.id   f8291c14b4a2245c2ca193129589cf16
#
_cell.length_a   1.000
_cell.length_b   1.000
_cell.length_c   1.000
_cell.angle_alpha   90.00
_cell.angle_beta   90.00
_cell.angle_gamma   90.00
#
_symmetry.space_group_name_H-M   'P 1'
#
loop_
_entity.id
_entity.type
_entity.pdbx_description
1 polymer ?
#
loop_
_entity_poly.entity_id
_entity_poly.type
_entity_poly.pdbx_seq_one_letter_code
_entity_poly.pdbx_strand_id
1 'polypeptide(L)'
;YLRRMMETIGGASRFVLVARAPSRIIDALRSRSQMVRIPPTERDLVVSTLSSIGRKNGCQPAEGVLEDIAYISEGNLKKAVFTLELLDIRNLVSDRSSVHKMVQASTLQAGRHLLELALRGKVVEWRWEKKGGRNRKVLYGAMAEVDDLMNKHGLDATDLVSQIHSVIVGRRLSVPQELREKMLDALSECDVGLQRSTYPRIHFERFLYRTAEAGKFHGLAIG
;
A
#
# COMPACT_ATOMS: atom_id res chain seq x y z
N TYR A 1 -21.72 -24.10 2.81
CA TYR A 1 -22.11 -24.02 4.23
C TYR A 1 -22.84 -22.73 4.57
N LEU A 2 -22.27 -21.55 4.33
CA LEU A 2 -22.85 -20.23 4.67
C LEU A 2 -24.21 -19.98 4.01
N ARG A 3 -24.39 -20.38 2.73
CA ARG A 3 -25.68 -20.29 2.02
C ARG A 3 -26.79 -21.01 2.80
N ARG A 4 -26.57 -22.26 3.21
CA ARG A 4 -27.52 -23.05 3.98
C ARG A 4 -27.83 -22.40 5.34
N MET A 5 -26.82 -21.86 6.01
CA MET A 5 -27.03 -21.14 7.28
C MET A 5 -27.92 -19.91 7.10
N MET A 6 -27.73 -19.10 6.07
CA MET A 6 -28.55 -17.92 5.79
C MET A 6 -30.01 -18.32 5.53
N GLU A 7 -30.25 -19.45 4.87
CA GLU A 7 -31.60 -19.96 4.61
C GLU A 7 -32.25 -20.54 5.87
N THR A 8 -31.49 -21.23 6.72
CA THR A 8 -32.04 -21.94 7.89
C THR A 8 -32.20 -21.07 9.12
N ILE A 9 -31.29 -20.11 9.34
CA ILE A 9 -31.22 -19.30 10.58
C ILE A 9 -31.62 -17.84 10.32
N GLY A 10 -32.01 -17.49 9.08
CA GLY A 10 -32.33 -16.12 8.67
C GLY A 10 -33.47 -15.47 9.46
N GLY A 11 -34.36 -16.25 10.11
CA GLY A 11 -35.37 -15.75 11.02
C GLY A 11 -34.86 -15.23 12.36
N ALA A 12 -33.78 -15.84 12.87
CA ALA A 12 -33.20 -15.56 14.21
C ALA A 12 -31.88 -14.74 14.13
N SER A 13 -31.22 -14.70 12.98
CA SER A 13 -29.92 -14.07 12.83
C SER A 13 -29.87 -13.15 11.61
N ARG A 14 -29.06 -12.09 11.69
CA ARG A 14 -28.73 -11.20 10.58
C ARG A 14 -27.28 -11.41 10.19
N PHE A 15 -27.01 -11.48 8.87
CA PHE A 15 -25.68 -11.64 8.32
C PHE A 15 -25.23 -10.34 7.65
N VAL A 16 -24.02 -9.90 7.97
CA VAL A 16 -23.36 -8.78 7.31
C VAL A 16 -22.13 -9.32 6.58
N LEU A 17 -22.15 -9.20 5.26
CA LEU A 17 -21.04 -9.59 4.40
C LEU A 17 -20.26 -8.34 4.00
N VAL A 18 -18.97 -8.30 4.27
CA VAL A 18 -18.11 -7.16 3.91
C VAL A 18 -17.13 -7.63 2.84
N ALA A 19 -17.09 -6.89 1.72
CA ALA A 19 -16.16 -7.16 0.62
C ALA A 19 -15.72 -5.87 -0.06
N ARG A 20 -14.52 -5.85 -0.62
CA ARG A 20 -14.01 -4.70 -1.40
C ARG A 20 -14.75 -4.54 -2.74
N ALA A 21 -15.21 -5.64 -3.34
CA ALA A 21 -15.97 -5.62 -4.57
C ALA A 21 -17.09 -6.67 -4.53
N PRO A 22 -18.28 -6.39 -5.11
CA PRO A 22 -19.39 -7.35 -5.17
C PRO A 22 -19.02 -8.65 -5.87
N SER A 23 -18.14 -8.59 -6.87
CA SER A 23 -17.65 -9.75 -7.62
C SER A 23 -16.85 -10.76 -6.78
N ARG A 24 -16.39 -10.37 -5.59
CA ARG A 24 -15.71 -11.27 -4.65
C ARG A 24 -16.67 -12.09 -3.79
N ILE A 25 -17.97 -11.78 -3.84
CA ILE A 25 -19.01 -12.55 -3.18
C ILE A 25 -19.69 -13.43 -4.24
N ILE A 26 -19.75 -14.73 -3.98
CA ILE A 26 -20.40 -15.68 -4.89
C ILE A 26 -21.86 -15.29 -5.10
N ASP A 27 -22.37 -15.49 -6.31
CA ASP A 27 -23.72 -15.08 -6.72
C ASP A 27 -24.82 -15.64 -5.80
N ALA A 28 -24.65 -16.86 -5.32
CA ALA A 28 -25.57 -17.52 -4.41
C ALA A 28 -25.75 -16.78 -3.06
N LEU A 29 -24.75 -16.05 -2.57
CA LEU A 29 -24.88 -15.21 -1.37
C LEU A 29 -25.31 -13.79 -1.74
N ARG A 30 -24.83 -13.26 -2.87
CA ARG A 30 -25.19 -11.94 -3.34
C ARG A 30 -26.69 -11.79 -3.64
N SER A 31 -27.29 -12.79 -4.27
CA SER A 31 -28.73 -12.82 -4.57
C SER A 31 -29.64 -12.88 -3.33
N ARG A 32 -29.07 -13.24 -2.17
CA ARG A 32 -29.77 -13.32 -0.87
C ARG A 32 -29.42 -12.18 0.08
N SER A 33 -28.67 -11.20 -0.41
CA SER A 33 -28.18 -10.08 0.41
C SER A 33 -28.60 -8.76 -0.23
N GLN A 34 -28.95 -7.79 0.60
CA GLN A 34 -29.11 -6.43 0.15
C GLN A 34 -27.73 -5.79 0.03
N MET A 35 -27.39 -5.28 -1.14
CA MET A 35 -26.11 -4.61 -1.37
C MET A 35 -26.18 -3.16 -0.89
N VAL A 36 -25.29 -2.82 0.04
CA VAL A 36 -25.07 -1.45 0.49
C VAL A 36 -23.68 -1.03 0.04
N ARG A 37 -23.60 -0.05 -0.84
CA ARG A 37 -22.34 0.51 -1.29
C ARG A 37 -21.87 1.57 -0.31
N ILE A 38 -20.64 1.43 0.19
CA ILE A 38 -19.98 2.45 1.02
C ILE A 38 -18.97 3.15 0.10
N PRO A 39 -19.26 4.39 -0.35
CA PRO A 39 -18.31 5.14 -1.17
C PRO A 39 -17.10 5.60 -0.35
N PRO A 40 -15.99 6.00 -0.99
CA PRO A 40 -14.93 6.73 -0.33
C PRO A 40 -15.49 7.96 0.39
N THR A 41 -14.90 8.31 1.52
CA THR A 41 -15.33 9.50 2.30
C THR A 41 -15.03 10.77 1.51
N GLU A 42 -16.00 11.68 1.45
CA GLU A 42 -15.83 12.98 0.79
C GLU A 42 -14.69 13.79 1.45
N ARG A 43 -13.97 14.55 0.64
CA ARG A 43 -12.79 15.28 1.08
C ARG A 43 -13.08 16.24 2.24
N ASP A 44 -14.15 16.99 2.16
CA ASP A 44 -14.53 17.97 3.19
C ASP A 44 -14.88 17.29 4.52
N LEU A 45 -15.50 16.10 4.45
CA LEU A 45 -15.78 15.29 5.62
C LEU A 45 -14.49 14.70 6.23
N VAL A 46 -13.51 14.34 5.41
CA VAL A 46 -12.18 13.93 5.91
C VAL A 46 -11.53 15.08 6.64
N VAL A 47 -11.46 16.28 6.03
CA VAL A 47 -10.85 17.49 6.63
C VAL A 47 -11.52 17.85 7.95
N SER A 48 -12.86 17.90 7.99
CA SER A 48 -13.60 18.24 9.22
C SER A 48 -13.39 17.20 10.33
N THR A 49 -13.32 15.92 9.97
CA THR A 49 -13.02 14.83 10.92
C THR A 49 -11.61 14.95 11.48
N LEU A 50 -10.61 15.16 10.62
CA LEU A 50 -9.21 15.36 11.05
C LEU A 50 -9.06 16.60 11.96
N SER A 51 -9.74 17.70 11.62
CA SER A 51 -9.77 18.92 12.46
C SER A 51 -10.35 18.63 13.84
N SER A 52 -11.44 17.88 13.91
CA SER A 52 -12.06 17.48 15.19
C SER A 52 -11.11 16.60 16.03
N ILE A 53 -10.45 15.62 15.39
CA ILE A 53 -9.47 14.75 16.05
C ILE A 53 -8.27 15.54 16.53
N GLY A 54 -7.71 16.42 15.68
CA GLY A 54 -6.57 17.27 16.03
C GLY A 54 -6.85 18.14 17.24
N ARG A 55 -8.00 18.82 17.28
CA ARG A 55 -8.42 19.63 18.45
C ARG A 55 -8.54 18.82 19.72
N LYS A 56 -9.10 17.61 19.67
CA LYS A 56 -9.25 16.74 20.85
C LYS A 56 -7.91 16.28 21.42
N ASN A 57 -6.90 16.12 20.57
CA ASN A 57 -5.57 15.62 20.96
C ASN A 57 -4.51 16.74 21.09
N GLY A 58 -4.91 18.02 20.97
CA GLY A 58 -3.99 19.14 21.10
C GLY A 58 -3.05 19.35 19.89
N CYS A 59 -3.28 18.62 18.80
CA CYS A 59 -2.54 18.76 17.57
C CYS A 59 -2.96 20.05 16.83
N GLN A 60 -2.01 20.86 16.40
CA GLN A 60 -2.24 22.14 15.69
C GLN A 60 -1.61 22.06 14.29
N PRO A 61 -2.29 21.53 13.29
CA PRO A 61 -1.81 21.48 11.93
C PRO A 61 -1.67 22.88 11.34
N ALA A 62 -0.62 23.08 10.54
CA ALA A 62 -0.50 24.31 9.74
C ALA A 62 -1.61 24.37 8.69
N GLU A 63 -1.86 25.59 8.19
CA GLU A 63 -2.86 25.81 7.13
C GLU A 63 -2.57 24.98 5.89
N GLY A 64 -3.58 24.31 5.37
CA GLY A 64 -3.52 23.44 4.18
C GLY A 64 -3.00 22.02 4.44
N VAL A 65 -2.53 21.68 5.65
CA VAL A 65 -2.02 20.34 5.98
C VAL A 65 -3.14 19.30 5.98
N LEU A 66 -4.30 19.63 6.54
CA LEU A 66 -5.43 18.71 6.59
C LEU A 66 -6.01 18.42 5.19
N GLU A 67 -6.03 19.43 4.34
CA GLU A 67 -6.44 19.35 2.94
C GLU A 67 -5.49 18.47 2.13
N ASP A 68 -4.19 18.58 2.37
CA ASP A 68 -3.16 17.77 1.73
C ASP A 68 -3.29 16.30 2.19
N ILE A 69 -3.48 16.05 3.49
CA ILE A 69 -3.74 14.70 4.02
C ILE A 69 -5.01 14.11 3.41
N ALA A 70 -6.09 14.88 3.33
CA ALA A 70 -7.35 14.42 2.74
C ALA A 70 -7.20 14.06 1.26
N TYR A 71 -6.45 14.87 0.50
CA TYR A 71 -6.14 14.62 -0.90
C TYR A 71 -5.42 13.28 -1.11
N ILE A 72 -4.37 13.03 -0.30
CA ILE A 72 -3.52 11.85 -0.39
C ILE A 72 -4.24 10.58 0.07
N SER A 73 -5.17 10.73 0.98
CA SER A 73 -5.91 9.61 1.55
C SER A 73 -6.98 9.07 0.62
N GLU A 74 -7.33 9.80 -0.47
CA GLU A 74 -8.28 9.35 -1.50
C GLU A 74 -9.61 8.85 -0.91
N GLY A 75 -10.09 9.50 0.14
CA GLY A 75 -11.32 9.13 0.85
C GLY A 75 -11.17 7.96 1.84
N ASN A 76 -9.95 7.46 2.06
CA ASN A 76 -9.68 6.47 3.10
C ASN A 76 -9.43 7.17 4.45
N LEU A 77 -10.49 7.28 5.26
CA LEU A 77 -10.43 7.97 6.54
C LEU A 77 -9.41 7.36 7.51
N LYS A 78 -9.24 6.04 7.53
CA LYS A 78 -8.23 5.37 8.37
C LYS A 78 -6.81 5.81 7.99
N LYS A 79 -6.52 5.86 6.69
CA LYS A 79 -5.23 6.33 6.17
C LYS A 79 -5.01 7.81 6.53
N ALA A 80 -6.05 8.63 6.43
CA ALA A 80 -5.99 10.06 6.78
C ALA A 80 -5.65 10.27 8.26
N VAL A 81 -6.36 9.58 9.16
CA VAL A 81 -6.11 9.66 10.63
C VAL A 81 -4.71 9.18 10.97
N PHE A 82 -4.29 8.04 10.42
CA PHE A 82 -2.95 7.51 10.64
C PHE A 82 -1.85 8.47 10.15
N THR A 83 -2.06 9.13 9.00
CA THR A 83 -1.11 10.12 8.47
C THR A 83 -1.01 11.33 9.38
N LEU A 84 -2.13 11.83 9.91
CA LEU A 84 -2.13 12.95 10.87
C LEU A 84 -1.37 12.57 12.16
N GLU A 85 -1.65 11.40 12.72
CA GLU A 85 -0.97 10.89 13.91
C GLU A 85 0.54 10.75 13.71
N LEU A 86 0.96 10.22 12.56
CA LEU A 86 2.37 10.05 12.22
C LEU A 86 3.10 11.40 12.08
N LEU A 87 2.44 12.41 11.49
CA LEU A 87 2.97 13.77 11.39
C LEU A 87 3.09 14.43 12.74
N ASP A 88 2.11 14.24 13.62
CA ASP A 88 2.09 14.79 14.97
C ASP A 88 3.21 14.19 15.84
N ILE A 89 3.35 12.87 15.87
CA ILE A 89 4.42 12.17 16.60
C ILE A 89 5.82 12.63 16.13
N ARG A 90 5.97 12.99 14.85
CA ARG A 90 7.23 13.46 14.29
C ARG A 90 7.44 14.96 14.39
N ASN A 91 6.51 15.71 15.00
CA ASN A 91 6.47 17.16 15.05
C ASN A 91 6.56 17.83 13.66
N LEU A 92 6.00 17.21 12.63
CA LEU A 92 6.01 17.71 11.26
C LEU A 92 4.68 18.33 10.84
N VAL A 93 3.69 18.29 11.69
CA VAL A 93 2.32 18.77 11.42
C VAL A 93 2.26 20.29 11.19
N SER A 94 3.26 21.03 11.67
CA SER A 94 3.38 22.49 11.52
C SER A 94 4.04 22.93 10.21
N ASP A 95 4.57 22.01 9.43
CA ASP A 95 5.25 22.31 8.16
C ASP A 95 4.60 21.58 6.97
N ARG A 96 3.86 22.34 6.18
CA ARG A 96 3.19 21.82 4.97
C ARG A 96 4.17 21.22 3.97
N SER A 97 5.40 21.75 3.86
CA SER A 97 6.41 21.20 2.96
C SER A 97 6.86 19.80 3.38
N SER A 98 6.88 19.53 4.67
CA SER A 98 7.18 18.21 5.25
C SER A 98 6.07 17.19 4.97
N VAL A 99 4.80 17.63 4.93
CA VAL A 99 3.68 16.76 4.50
C VAL A 99 3.86 16.33 3.06
N HIS A 100 4.13 17.27 2.15
CA HIS A 100 4.40 16.95 0.75
C HIS A 100 5.61 16.05 0.57
N LYS A 101 6.71 16.32 1.28
CA LYS A 101 7.91 15.47 1.25
C LYS A 101 7.62 14.08 1.80
N MET A 102 6.91 13.97 2.91
CA MET A 102 6.58 12.70 3.53
C MET A 102 5.63 11.88 2.67
N VAL A 103 4.72 12.54 1.96
CA VAL A 103 3.73 11.88 1.10
C VAL A 103 4.30 11.58 -0.27
N GLN A 104 5.04 12.47 -0.89
CA GLN A 104 5.76 12.18 -2.14
C GLN A 104 6.92 11.21 -1.91
N ALA A 105 7.60 11.29 -0.77
CA ALA A 105 8.65 10.35 -0.40
C ALA A 105 8.09 8.97 0.00
N SER A 106 6.89 8.94 0.62
CA SER A 106 6.44 7.68 1.21
C SER A 106 5.78 6.70 0.25
N THR A 107 5.23 7.14 -0.87
CA THR A 107 4.44 6.19 -1.67
C THR A 107 4.92 5.99 -3.10
N LEU A 108 5.08 7.05 -3.87
CA LEU A 108 5.47 6.91 -5.29
C LEU A 108 6.98 6.87 -5.48
N GLN A 109 7.75 7.63 -4.67
CA GLN A 109 9.21 7.56 -4.69
C GLN A 109 9.73 6.24 -4.14
N ALA A 110 9.12 5.73 -3.06
CA ALA A 110 9.48 4.43 -2.52
C ALA A 110 9.15 3.29 -3.49
N GLY A 111 8.00 3.33 -4.14
CA GLY A 111 7.66 2.39 -5.22
C GLY A 111 8.61 2.47 -6.41
N ARG A 112 9.03 3.68 -6.79
CA ARG A 112 10.05 3.89 -7.83
C ARG A 112 11.41 3.35 -7.39
N HIS A 113 11.86 3.72 -6.20
CA HIS A 113 13.15 3.28 -5.65
C HIS A 113 13.24 1.76 -5.51
N LEU A 114 12.17 1.13 -5.01
CA LEU A 114 12.01 -0.31 -4.95
C LEU A 114 12.20 -0.98 -6.32
N LEU A 115 11.56 -0.45 -7.36
CA LEU A 115 11.69 -0.98 -8.72
C LEU A 115 13.09 -0.74 -9.30
N GLU A 116 13.70 0.41 -9.05
CA GLU A 116 15.08 0.70 -9.47
C GLU A 116 16.09 -0.26 -8.81
N LEU A 117 15.91 -0.58 -7.52
CA LEU A 117 16.72 -1.58 -6.83
C LEU A 117 16.54 -2.97 -7.42
N ALA A 118 15.29 -3.37 -7.69
CA ALA A 118 14.99 -4.66 -8.30
C ALA A 118 15.60 -4.79 -9.69
N LEU A 119 15.45 -3.77 -10.55
CA LEU A 119 16.01 -3.75 -11.90
C LEU A 119 17.55 -3.84 -11.91
N ARG A 120 18.21 -3.33 -10.87
CA ARG A 120 19.66 -3.46 -10.66
C ARG A 120 20.06 -4.82 -10.05
N GLY A 121 19.12 -5.73 -9.85
CA GLY A 121 19.38 -7.04 -9.25
C GLY A 121 19.51 -7.04 -7.73
N LYS A 122 19.31 -5.90 -7.06
CA LYS A 122 19.39 -5.76 -5.61
C LYS A 122 18.06 -6.08 -4.94
N VAL A 123 17.65 -7.35 -4.99
CA VAL A 123 16.35 -7.77 -4.44
C VAL A 123 16.45 -8.02 -2.93
N VAL A 124 17.34 -8.92 -2.53
CA VAL A 124 17.59 -9.29 -1.13
C VAL A 124 19.07 -9.26 -0.87
N GLU A 125 19.51 -8.36 -0.03
CA GLU A 125 20.90 -8.26 0.42
C GLU A 125 20.94 -8.29 1.94
N TRP A 126 21.76 -9.17 2.51
CA TRP A 126 21.99 -9.22 3.95
C TRP A 126 23.35 -8.64 4.29
N ARG A 127 23.37 -7.61 5.15
CA ARG A 127 24.60 -6.98 5.63
C ARG A 127 24.70 -7.07 7.15
N TRP A 128 25.93 -7.19 7.66
CA TRP A 128 26.18 -7.14 9.09
C TRP A 128 26.43 -5.68 9.49
N GLU A 129 25.63 -5.18 10.42
CA GLU A 129 25.79 -3.84 11.00
C GLU A 129 26.08 -3.91 12.49
N LYS A 130 26.96 -3.04 12.96
CA LYS A 130 27.27 -2.87 14.38
C LYS A 130 26.34 -1.78 14.95
N LYS A 131 25.32 -2.18 15.69
CA LYS A 131 24.37 -1.26 16.35
C LYS A 131 24.34 -1.52 17.85
N GLY A 132 24.71 -0.50 18.65
CA GLY A 132 24.75 -0.63 20.11
C GLY A 132 25.73 -1.68 20.62
N GLY A 133 26.91 -1.82 19.99
CA GLY A 133 27.93 -2.80 20.39
C GLY A 133 27.69 -4.25 19.98
N ARG A 134 26.55 -4.56 19.34
CA ARG A 134 26.18 -5.91 18.86
C ARG A 134 26.10 -5.94 17.34
N ASN A 135 26.65 -7.00 16.73
CA ASN A 135 26.49 -7.25 15.31
C ASN A 135 25.07 -7.77 15.06
N ARG A 136 24.34 -7.10 14.16
CA ARG A 136 23.01 -7.52 13.70
C ARG A 136 23.01 -7.69 12.19
N LYS A 137 22.34 -8.73 11.73
CA LYS A 137 22.11 -8.96 10.30
C LYS A 137 20.93 -8.09 9.87
N VAL A 138 21.13 -7.17 8.93
CA VAL A 138 20.13 -6.22 8.45
C VAL A 138 19.82 -6.53 6.99
N LEU A 139 18.54 -6.48 6.64
CA LEU A 139 18.07 -6.66 5.27
C LEU A 139 18.19 -5.34 4.51
N TYR A 140 18.71 -5.42 3.29
CA TYR A 140 18.82 -4.35 2.32
C TYR A 140 18.24 -4.79 0.98
N GLY A 141 18.08 -3.84 0.06
CA GLY A 141 17.53 -4.08 -1.28
C GLY A 141 16.03 -3.83 -1.38
N ALA A 142 15.47 -4.18 -2.52
CA ALA A 142 14.06 -3.91 -2.82
C ALA A 142 13.09 -4.55 -1.81
N MET A 143 13.46 -5.70 -1.25
CA MET A 143 12.62 -6.39 -0.25
C MET A 143 12.61 -5.68 1.10
N ALA A 144 13.70 -4.98 1.46
CA ALA A 144 13.72 -4.13 2.65
C ALA A 144 12.76 -2.94 2.51
N GLU A 145 12.67 -2.34 1.33
CA GLU A 145 11.70 -1.27 1.03
C GLU A 145 10.25 -1.78 1.13
N VAL A 146 9.96 -3.01 0.65
CA VAL A 146 8.64 -3.64 0.82
C VAL A 146 8.30 -3.78 2.31
N ASP A 147 9.23 -4.34 3.10
CA ASP A 147 9.04 -4.52 4.54
C ASP A 147 8.83 -3.17 5.25
N ASP A 148 9.56 -2.13 4.86
CA ASP A 148 9.43 -0.78 5.42
C ASP A 148 8.08 -0.14 5.05
N LEU A 149 7.65 -0.26 3.80
CA LEU A 149 6.36 0.25 3.35
C LEU A 149 5.18 -0.42 4.06
N MET A 150 5.24 -1.73 4.25
CA MET A 150 4.19 -2.47 4.93
C MET A 150 4.19 -2.24 6.44
N ASN A 151 5.36 -2.28 7.10
CA ASN A 151 5.45 -2.26 8.55
C ASN A 151 5.58 -0.84 9.14
N LYS A 152 6.35 0.06 8.50
CA LYS A 152 6.58 1.43 9.01
C LYS A 152 5.57 2.43 8.48
N HIS A 153 5.07 2.23 7.24
CA HIS A 153 4.11 3.12 6.60
C HIS A 153 2.68 2.59 6.60
N GLY A 154 2.46 1.38 7.12
CA GLY A 154 1.14 0.79 7.31
C GLY A 154 0.38 0.50 6.00
N LEU A 155 1.10 0.37 4.87
CA LEU A 155 0.48 0.01 3.61
C LEU A 155 0.07 -1.46 3.64
N ASP A 156 -1.14 -1.74 3.19
CA ASP A 156 -1.52 -3.12 2.95
C ASP A 156 -0.92 -3.62 1.60
N ALA A 157 -0.91 -4.93 1.42
CA ALA A 157 -0.33 -5.53 0.22
C ALA A 157 -1.02 -5.06 -1.07
N THR A 158 -2.32 -4.80 -1.03
CA THR A 158 -3.12 -4.33 -2.18
C THR A 158 -2.79 -2.88 -2.53
N ASP A 159 -2.61 -2.03 -1.51
CA ASP A 159 -2.19 -0.64 -1.69
C ASP A 159 -0.80 -0.57 -2.32
N LEU A 160 0.11 -1.44 -1.87
CA LEU A 160 1.47 -1.51 -2.42
C LEU A 160 1.46 -1.95 -3.89
N VAL A 161 0.65 -2.96 -4.27
CA VAL A 161 0.47 -3.35 -5.68
C VAL A 161 -0.05 -2.20 -6.52
N SER A 162 -1.07 -1.47 -6.03
CA SER A 162 -1.64 -0.31 -6.74
C SER A 162 -0.62 0.80 -6.96
N GLN A 163 0.26 1.03 -5.98
CA GLN A 163 1.33 2.03 -6.10
C GLN A 163 2.41 1.60 -7.08
N ILE A 164 2.87 0.36 -7.01
CA ILE A 164 3.82 -0.21 -7.96
C ILE A 164 3.25 -0.11 -9.39
N HIS A 165 1.99 -0.49 -9.58
CA HIS A 165 1.31 -0.36 -10.87
C HIS A 165 1.32 1.08 -11.38
N SER A 166 0.97 2.06 -10.53
CA SER A 166 0.96 3.48 -10.88
C SER A 166 2.34 4.01 -11.29
N VAL A 167 3.43 3.48 -10.70
CA VAL A 167 4.81 3.82 -11.08
C VAL A 167 5.15 3.23 -12.44
N ILE A 168 4.80 1.96 -12.71
CA ILE A 168 5.10 1.27 -13.96
C ILE A 168 4.35 1.93 -15.13
N VAL A 169 3.04 2.16 -14.99
CA VAL A 169 2.18 2.73 -16.05
C VAL A 169 2.43 4.23 -16.24
N GLY A 170 2.68 4.95 -15.15
CA GLY A 170 2.81 6.42 -15.12
C GLY A 170 4.06 6.98 -15.81
N ARG A 171 4.81 6.17 -16.57
CA ARG A 171 6.06 6.53 -17.27
C ARG A 171 7.12 7.21 -16.40
N ARG A 172 7.04 7.00 -15.08
CA ARG A 172 8.00 7.56 -14.12
C ARG A 172 9.31 6.76 -14.06
N LEU A 173 9.30 5.54 -14.63
CA LEU A 173 10.47 4.72 -14.91
C LEU A 173 10.83 4.86 -16.38
N SER A 174 12.07 5.25 -16.65
CA SER A 174 12.63 5.27 -18.01
C SER A 174 13.07 3.86 -18.40
N VAL A 175 12.11 3.02 -18.79
CA VAL A 175 12.33 1.63 -19.19
C VAL A 175 11.68 1.36 -20.55
N PRO A 176 12.26 0.45 -21.38
CA PRO A 176 11.67 0.03 -22.64
C PRO A 176 10.27 -0.55 -22.45
N GLN A 177 9.45 -0.45 -23.51
CA GLN A 177 8.06 -0.94 -23.49
C GLN A 177 7.98 -2.44 -23.17
N GLU A 178 8.84 -3.24 -23.80
CA GLU A 178 8.90 -4.69 -23.57
C GLU A 178 9.19 -5.05 -22.09
N LEU A 179 10.11 -4.32 -21.47
CA LEU A 179 10.42 -4.51 -20.05
C LEU A 179 9.22 -4.13 -19.17
N ARG A 180 8.51 -3.06 -19.52
CA ARG A 180 7.30 -2.62 -18.82
C ARG A 180 6.21 -3.68 -18.87
N GLU A 181 5.99 -4.31 -20.01
CA GLU A 181 5.03 -5.40 -20.17
C GLU A 181 5.39 -6.61 -19.28
N LYS A 182 6.65 -7.02 -19.28
CA LYS A 182 7.14 -8.10 -18.40
C LYS A 182 6.96 -7.77 -16.91
N MET A 183 7.15 -6.51 -16.52
CA MET A 183 6.92 -6.07 -15.14
C MET A 183 5.43 -6.10 -14.78
N LEU A 184 4.53 -5.71 -15.70
CA LEU A 184 3.09 -5.78 -15.49
C LEU A 184 2.59 -7.22 -15.38
N ASP A 185 3.10 -8.13 -16.21
CA ASP A 185 2.78 -9.56 -16.12
C ASP A 185 3.19 -10.13 -14.75
N ALA A 186 4.42 -9.84 -14.33
CA ALA A 186 4.90 -10.28 -13.02
C ALA A 186 4.08 -9.68 -11.86
N LEU A 187 3.64 -8.42 -11.98
CA LEU A 187 2.81 -7.75 -10.98
C LEU A 187 1.40 -8.35 -10.93
N SER A 188 0.82 -8.69 -12.09
CA SER A 188 -0.50 -9.32 -12.15
C SER A 188 -0.51 -10.69 -11.47
N GLU A 189 0.54 -11.51 -11.67
CA GLU A 189 0.70 -12.77 -10.95
C GLU A 189 0.87 -12.57 -9.43
N CYS A 190 1.59 -11.50 -9.03
CA CYS A 190 1.71 -11.12 -7.62
C CYS A 190 0.34 -10.79 -7.02
N ASP A 191 -0.47 -9.96 -7.67
CA ASP A 191 -1.82 -9.60 -7.20
C ASP A 191 -2.72 -10.83 -7.05
N VAL A 192 -2.74 -11.72 -8.04
CA VAL A 192 -3.49 -12.99 -7.96
C VAL A 192 -3.02 -13.86 -6.79
N GLY A 193 -1.71 -13.93 -6.57
CA GLY A 193 -1.11 -14.67 -5.45
C GLY A 193 -1.51 -14.10 -4.09
N LEU A 194 -1.48 -12.78 -3.94
CA LEU A 194 -1.85 -12.08 -2.72
C LEU A 194 -3.32 -12.32 -2.31
N GLN A 195 -4.20 -12.56 -3.27
CA GLN A 195 -5.61 -12.86 -3.00
C GLN A 195 -5.84 -14.24 -2.36
N ARG A 196 -4.90 -15.16 -2.54
CA ARG A 196 -5.00 -16.56 -2.11
C ARG A 196 -4.07 -16.91 -0.96
N SER A 197 -3.10 -16.07 -0.65
CA SER A 197 -2.05 -16.32 0.32
C SER A 197 -2.24 -15.53 1.61
N THR A 198 -1.90 -16.15 2.72
CA THR A 198 -1.78 -15.49 4.03
C THR A 198 -0.42 -14.84 4.25
N TYR A 199 0.55 -15.09 3.35
CA TYR A 199 1.92 -14.58 3.48
C TYR A 199 2.34 -13.73 2.27
N PRO A 200 2.03 -12.42 2.29
CA PRO A 200 2.23 -11.51 1.16
C PRO A 200 3.68 -11.41 0.67
N ARG A 201 4.64 -11.54 1.59
CA ARG A 201 6.07 -11.37 1.34
C ARG A 201 6.59 -12.26 0.20
N ILE A 202 6.18 -13.52 0.12
CA ILE A 202 6.63 -14.47 -0.92
C ILE A 202 6.26 -13.98 -2.32
N HIS A 203 5.06 -13.38 -2.47
CA HIS A 203 4.59 -12.88 -3.76
C HIS A 203 5.33 -11.65 -4.20
N PHE A 204 5.62 -10.71 -3.28
CA PHE A 204 6.47 -9.55 -3.58
C PHE A 204 7.90 -9.96 -3.89
N GLU A 205 8.47 -10.89 -3.15
CA GLU A 205 9.83 -11.39 -3.40
C GLU A 205 9.92 -12.03 -4.80
N ARG A 206 8.97 -12.88 -5.17
CA ARG A 206 8.88 -13.45 -6.53
C ARG A 206 8.75 -12.37 -7.61
N PHE A 207 7.86 -11.39 -7.41
CA PHE A 207 7.70 -10.26 -8.32
C PHE A 207 9.01 -9.51 -8.54
N LEU A 208 9.73 -9.20 -7.46
CA LEU A 208 10.98 -8.46 -7.51
C LEU A 208 12.09 -9.25 -8.21
N TYR A 209 12.18 -10.57 -7.98
CA TYR A 209 13.15 -11.41 -8.70
C TYR A 209 12.85 -11.49 -10.19
N ARG A 210 11.60 -11.61 -10.60
CA ARG A 210 11.21 -11.56 -12.02
C ARG A 210 11.51 -10.21 -12.66
N THR A 211 11.29 -9.13 -11.93
CA THR A 211 11.66 -7.78 -12.38
C THR A 211 13.18 -7.65 -12.53
N ALA A 212 13.96 -8.20 -11.61
CA ALA A 212 15.42 -8.24 -11.68
C ALA A 212 15.92 -9.05 -12.88
N GLU A 213 15.34 -10.21 -13.12
CA GLU A 213 15.65 -11.05 -14.28
C GLU A 213 15.37 -10.33 -15.60
N ALA A 214 14.20 -9.72 -15.71
CA ALA A 214 13.84 -8.91 -16.88
C ALA A 214 14.80 -7.72 -17.08
N GLY A 215 15.23 -7.06 -15.99
CA GLY A 215 16.21 -5.97 -16.03
C GLY A 215 17.57 -6.42 -16.55
N LYS A 216 18.05 -7.62 -16.20
CA LYS A 216 19.31 -8.19 -16.72
C LYS A 216 19.31 -8.34 -18.24
N PHE A 217 18.22 -8.83 -18.81
CA PHE A 217 18.08 -8.97 -20.26
C PHE A 217 18.17 -7.63 -21.01
N HIS A 218 17.84 -6.52 -20.35
CA HIS A 218 17.87 -5.17 -20.91
C HIS A 218 19.14 -4.38 -20.51
N GLY A 219 20.16 -5.02 -19.92
CA GLY A 219 21.43 -4.40 -19.57
C GLY A 219 21.35 -3.39 -18.40
N LEU A 220 20.26 -3.39 -17.62
CA LEU A 220 20.05 -2.48 -16.48
C LEU A 220 20.65 -3.03 -15.17
N ALA A 221 20.97 -4.30 -15.12
CA ALA A 221 21.68 -4.89 -13.99
C ALA A 221 23.19 -4.64 -14.15
N ILE A 222 23.64 -3.51 -13.64
CA ILE A 222 25.07 -3.28 -13.44
C ILE A 222 25.41 -3.81 -12.04
N GLY A 223 26.35 -4.75 -12.00
CA GLY A 223 26.84 -5.44 -10.82
C GLY A 223 27.38 -4.53 -9.71
#